data_59a68640f99a339ed8511f8c1928ccf6
#
_entry.id   59a68640f99a339ed8511f8c1928ccf6
#
_cell.length_a   1.000
_cell.length_b   1.000
_cell.length_c   1.000
_cell.angle_alpha   90.00
_cell.angle_beta   90.00
_cell.angle_gamma   90.00
#
_symmetry.space_group_name_H-M   'P 1'
#
loop_
_entity.id
_entity.type
_entity.pdbx_description
1 polymer ?
#
loop_
_entity_poly.entity_id
_entity_poly.type
_entity_poly.pdbx_seq_one_letter_code
_entity_poly.pdbx_strand_id
1 'polypeptide(L)'
;MQACRETGWYFGPEVATLAGLALGVVMLSLWVARLRDFPGRDSFVITHIGMLWWLLAAALEMAALAPACKIAFATLAWPGILVVPMFWSIFLWRFGNSSPERFSLRRLGLFLSVIAVACALAVSNPWHGLLYGPETAPAGNVPGAQLVYDHGPLFYLFAAFLYVFISFGVVM
;
A
#
# COMPACT_ATOMS: atom_id res chain seq x y z
N MET A 1 19.48 -2.17 5.29
CA MET A 1 18.84 -2.73 6.52
C MET A 1 19.69 -2.59 7.78
N GLN A 2 21.04 -2.52 7.71
CA GLN A 2 21.87 -2.26 8.91
C GLN A 2 21.52 -0.92 9.59
N ALA A 3 21.29 0.14 8.81
CA ALA A 3 20.91 1.46 9.35
C ALA A 3 19.62 1.46 10.20
N CYS A 4 18.73 0.47 10.01
CA CYS A 4 17.50 0.37 10.80
C CYS A 4 17.68 -0.38 12.14
N ARG A 5 18.81 -1.04 12.37
CA ARG A 5 19.08 -1.78 13.61
C ARG A 5 19.57 -0.90 14.75
N GLU A 6 20.23 0.20 14.39
CA GLU A 6 20.88 1.11 15.37
C GLU A 6 20.02 2.36 15.66
N THR A 7 18.88 2.49 14.97
CA THR A 7 18.00 3.64 15.13
C THR A 7 16.96 3.41 16.20
N GLY A 8 16.78 4.38 17.07
CA GLY A 8 15.68 4.42 18.02
C GLY A 8 14.32 4.43 17.30
N TRP A 9 13.26 4.06 18.04
CA TRP A 9 11.88 4.06 17.57
C TRP A 9 11.09 5.12 18.34
N TYR A 10 10.23 5.83 17.64
CA TYR A 10 9.31 6.80 18.20
C TYR A 10 7.87 6.27 18.13
N PHE A 11 7.19 6.29 19.27
CA PHE A 11 5.80 5.86 19.38
C PHE A 11 4.91 7.06 19.74
N GLY A 12 4.58 7.85 18.71
CA GLY A 12 3.68 8.99 18.83
C GLY A 12 2.21 8.62 18.61
N PRO A 13 1.30 9.59 18.76
CA PRO A 13 -0.11 9.41 18.53
C PRO A 13 -0.43 8.97 17.07
N GLU A 14 0.40 9.35 16.11
CA GLU A 14 0.26 8.96 14.70
C GLU A 14 0.43 7.44 14.53
N VAL A 15 1.46 6.86 15.18
CA VAL A 15 1.71 5.41 15.16
C VAL A 15 0.57 4.67 15.84
N ALA A 16 0.09 5.17 16.98
CA ALA A 16 -1.05 4.58 17.69
C ALA A 16 -2.33 4.62 16.85
N THR A 17 -2.57 5.71 16.10
CA THR A 17 -3.70 5.83 15.19
C THR A 17 -3.63 4.80 14.06
N LEU A 18 -2.46 4.66 13.41
CA LEU A 18 -2.26 3.68 12.35
C LEU A 18 -2.42 2.24 12.86
N ALA A 19 -1.92 1.95 14.07
CA ALA A 19 -2.10 0.65 14.71
C ALA A 19 -3.58 0.36 15.02
N GLY A 20 -4.32 1.36 15.50
CA GLY A 20 -5.77 1.26 15.72
C GLY A 20 -6.54 0.99 14.43
N LEU A 21 -6.21 1.70 13.35
CA LEU A 21 -6.79 1.46 12.02
C LEU A 21 -6.46 0.06 11.52
N ALA A 22 -5.21 -0.40 11.65
CA ALA A 22 -4.81 -1.75 11.26
C ALA A 22 -5.61 -2.82 12.03
N LEU A 23 -5.82 -2.63 13.34
CA LEU A 23 -6.66 -3.51 14.14
C LEU A 23 -8.12 -3.53 13.62
N GLY A 24 -8.69 -2.36 13.30
CA GLY A 24 -10.01 -2.25 12.70
C GLY A 24 -10.12 -3.02 11.38
N VAL A 25 -9.12 -2.92 10.51
CA VAL A 25 -9.04 -3.67 9.24
C VAL A 25 -8.99 -5.17 9.50
N VAL A 26 -8.21 -5.63 10.47
CA VAL A 26 -8.16 -7.05 10.86
C VAL A 26 -9.54 -7.53 11.35
N MET A 27 -10.17 -6.79 12.25
CA MET A 27 -11.49 -7.15 12.78
C MET A 27 -12.54 -7.23 11.67
N LEU A 28 -12.57 -6.24 10.77
CA LEU A 28 -13.48 -6.23 9.62
C LEU A 28 -13.21 -7.41 8.68
N SER A 29 -11.94 -7.70 8.39
CA SER A 29 -11.55 -8.83 7.54
C SER A 29 -11.99 -10.17 8.13
N LEU A 30 -11.79 -10.36 9.42
CA LEU A 30 -12.22 -11.57 10.13
C LEU A 30 -13.74 -11.69 10.17
N TRP A 31 -14.45 -10.57 10.35
CA TRP A 31 -15.91 -10.57 10.32
C TRP A 31 -16.45 -10.96 8.94
N VAL A 32 -15.91 -10.32 7.87
CA VAL A 32 -16.30 -10.63 6.49
C VAL A 32 -15.95 -12.07 6.11
N ALA A 33 -14.81 -12.59 6.58
CA ALA A 33 -14.41 -13.97 6.33
C ALA A 33 -15.40 -14.99 6.91
N ARG A 34 -16.21 -14.61 7.92
CA ARG A 34 -17.25 -15.46 8.53
C ARG A 34 -18.62 -15.34 7.85
N LEU A 35 -18.81 -14.35 6.98
CA LEU A 35 -20.06 -14.17 6.25
C LEU A 35 -20.22 -15.27 5.19
N ARG A 36 -21.48 -15.47 4.75
CA ARG A 36 -21.78 -16.33 3.59
C ARG A 36 -21.08 -15.79 2.35
N ASP A 37 -20.80 -16.65 1.40
CA ASP A 37 -20.18 -16.25 0.14
C ASP A 37 -21.06 -15.24 -0.60
N PHE A 38 -20.42 -14.16 -1.06
CA PHE A 38 -21.02 -13.12 -1.89
C PHE A 38 -20.08 -12.78 -3.07
N PRO A 39 -20.62 -12.23 -4.16
CA PRO A 39 -19.82 -11.86 -5.32
C PRO A 39 -18.69 -10.89 -4.93
N GLY A 40 -17.44 -11.22 -5.31
CA GLY A 40 -16.29 -10.36 -5.04
C GLY A 40 -15.64 -10.51 -3.65
N ARG A 41 -16.15 -11.39 -2.76
CA ARG A 41 -15.59 -11.59 -1.40
C ARG A 41 -14.08 -11.77 -1.40
N ASP A 42 -13.54 -12.60 -2.30
CA ASP A 42 -12.10 -12.83 -2.38
C ASP A 42 -11.33 -11.53 -2.65
N SER A 43 -11.84 -10.72 -3.59
CA SER A 43 -11.23 -9.43 -3.94
C SER A 43 -11.33 -8.44 -2.77
N PHE A 44 -12.44 -8.45 -2.03
CA PHE A 44 -12.61 -7.66 -0.82
C PHE A 44 -11.57 -8.02 0.24
N VAL A 45 -11.38 -9.32 0.50
CA VAL A 45 -10.39 -9.80 1.48
C VAL A 45 -8.96 -9.44 1.05
N ILE A 46 -8.63 -9.62 -0.24
CA ILE A 46 -7.31 -9.25 -0.77
C ILE A 46 -7.06 -7.74 -0.62
N THR A 47 -8.06 -6.90 -0.88
CA THR A 47 -7.98 -5.45 -0.64
C THR A 47 -7.62 -5.14 0.81
N HIS A 48 -8.26 -5.80 1.77
CA HIS A 48 -8.00 -5.57 3.20
C HIS A 48 -6.63 -6.08 3.64
N ILE A 49 -6.15 -7.18 3.06
CA ILE A 49 -4.76 -7.65 3.26
C ILE A 49 -3.77 -6.59 2.75
N GLY A 50 -4.01 -6.04 1.55
CA GLY A 50 -3.21 -4.94 1.00
C GLY A 50 -3.24 -3.68 1.87
N MET A 51 -4.42 -3.33 2.37
CA MET A 51 -4.60 -2.19 3.29
C MET A 51 -3.86 -2.39 4.61
N LEU A 52 -3.93 -3.59 5.19
CA LEU A 52 -3.20 -3.94 6.41
C LEU A 52 -1.69 -3.84 6.20
N TRP A 53 -1.19 -4.36 5.07
CA TRP A 53 0.21 -4.25 4.69
C TRP A 53 0.66 -2.78 4.61
N TRP A 54 -0.11 -1.95 3.90
CA TRP A 54 0.17 -0.53 3.76
C TRP A 54 0.17 0.20 5.11
N LEU A 55 -0.84 -0.02 5.96
CA LEU A 55 -0.94 0.59 7.30
C LEU A 55 0.24 0.19 8.19
N LEU A 56 0.67 -1.08 8.16
CA LEU A 56 1.83 -1.54 8.94
C LEU A 56 3.12 -0.91 8.43
N ALA A 57 3.31 -0.82 7.12
CA ALA A 57 4.48 -0.17 6.53
C ALA A 57 4.52 1.34 6.87
N ALA A 58 3.38 2.03 6.80
CA ALA A 58 3.25 3.42 7.18
C ALA A 58 3.49 3.64 8.69
N ALA A 59 3.00 2.75 9.55
CA ALA A 59 3.28 2.81 10.98
C ALA A 59 4.77 2.65 11.30
N LEU A 60 5.45 1.73 10.60
CA LEU A 60 6.90 1.54 10.73
C LEU A 60 7.69 2.75 10.20
N GLU A 61 7.24 3.35 9.08
CA GLU A 61 7.81 4.59 8.55
C GLU A 61 7.72 5.73 9.57
N MET A 62 6.55 5.93 10.17
CA MET A 62 6.34 6.96 11.18
C MET A 62 7.15 6.70 12.45
N ALA A 63 7.26 5.44 12.87
CA ALA A 63 7.99 5.05 14.08
C ALA A 63 9.51 5.13 13.90
N ALA A 64 10.06 4.96 12.70
CA ALA A 64 11.49 5.00 12.46
C ALA A 64 12.05 6.41 12.64
N LEU A 65 13.22 6.56 13.29
CA LEU A 65 13.88 7.86 13.44
C LEU A 65 14.83 8.17 12.28
N ALA A 66 15.50 7.16 11.72
CA ALA A 66 16.46 7.38 10.64
C ALA A 66 15.75 7.59 9.29
N PRO A 67 16.09 8.64 8.53
CA PRO A 67 15.52 8.91 7.21
C PRO A 67 15.63 7.73 6.24
N ALA A 68 16.78 7.04 6.22
CA ALA A 68 16.99 5.88 5.37
C ALA A 68 16.00 4.72 5.68
N CYS A 69 15.67 4.54 6.97
CA CYS A 69 14.65 3.54 7.37
C CYS A 69 13.24 3.97 6.98
N LYS A 70 12.92 5.25 7.13
CA LYS A 70 11.64 5.80 6.69
C LYS A 70 11.43 5.54 5.20
N ILE A 71 12.43 5.87 4.35
CA ILE A 71 12.37 5.63 2.90
C ILE A 71 12.23 4.12 2.60
N ALA A 72 12.93 3.26 3.33
CA ALA A 72 12.81 1.81 3.16
C ALA A 72 11.40 1.31 3.48
N PHE A 73 10.76 1.79 4.56
CA PHE A 73 9.40 1.43 4.91
C PHE A 73 8.37 2.04 3.94
N ALA A 74 8.58 3.27 3.46
CA ALA A 74 7.77 3.86 2.40
C ALA A 74 7.84 3.03 1.10
N THR A 75 9.03 2.54 0.76
CA THR A 75 9.20 1.61 -0.37
C THR A 75 8.46 0.30 -0.13
N LEU A 76 8.52 -0.24 1.09
CA LEU A 76 7.81 -1.46 1.49
C LEU A 76 6.28 -1.30 1.46
N ALA A 77 5.75 -0.09 1.51
CA ALA A 77 4.31 0.18 1.42
C ALA A 77 3.74 -0.08 0.02
N TRP A 78 4.55 -0.03 -1.04
CA TRP A 78 4.10 -0.09 -2.44
C TRP A 78 3.27 -1.32 -2.81
N PRO A 79 3.56 -2.55 -2.34
CA PRO A 79 2.67 -3.69 -2.59
C PRO A 79 1.23 -3.42 -2.14
N GLY A 80 1.07 -2.88 -0.94
CA GLY A 80 -0.26 -2.52 -0.42
C GLY A 80 -0.93 -1.39 -1.20
N ILE A 81 -0.18 -0.32 -1.51
CA ILE A 81 -0.65 0.83 -2.30
C ILE A 81 -1.20 0.39 -3.66
N LEU A 82 -0.58 -0.59 -4.32
CA LEU A 82 -1.01 -1.11 -5.61
C LEU A 82 -2.18 -2.08 -5.50
N VAL A 83 -2.12 -3.00 -4.53
CA VAL A 83 -3.15 -4.03 -4.33
C VAL A 83 -4.51 -3.41 -4.01
N VAL A 84 -4.56 -2.39 -3.15
CA VAL A 84 -5.82 -1.81 -2.65
C VAL A 84 -6.71 -1.31 -3.78
N PRO A 85 -6.33 -0.35 -4.64
CA PRO A 85 -7.23 0.16 -5.67
C PRO A 85 -7.54 -0.88 -6.77
N MET A 86 -6.58 -1.74 -7.10
CA MET A 86 -6.78 -2.78 -8.12
C MET A 86 -7.84 -3.79 -7.68
N PHE A 87 -7.69 -4.38 -6.50
CA PHE A 87 -8.63 -5.39 -6.01
C PHE A 87 -9.94 -4.81 -5.50
N TRP A 88 -9.94 -3.55 -5.04
CA TRP A 88 -11.15 -2.82 -4.73
C TRP A 88 -12.03 -2.61 -5.97
N SER A 89 -11.44 -2.20 -7.09
CA SER A 89 -12.18 -2.03 -8.35
C SER A 89 -12.76 -3.36 -8.86
N ILE A 90 -12.00 -4.45 -8.75
CA ILE A 90 -12.48 -5.79 -9.08
C ILE A 90 -13.64 -6.20 -8.16
N PHE A 91 -13.54 -5.90 -6.86
CA PHE A 91 -14.60 -6.14 -5.91
C PHE A 91 -15.88 -5.41 -6.31
N LEU A 92 -15.80 -4.10 -6.57
CA LEU A 92 -16.95 -3.28 -6.94
C LEU A 92 -17.60 -3.79 -8.23
N TRP A 93 -16.79 -4.10 -9.25
CA TRP A 93 -17.31 -4.67 -10.49
C TRP A 93 -18.02 -6.00 -10.30
N ARG A 94 -17.45 -6.92 -9.53
CA ARG A 94 -18.06 -8.24 -9.27
C ARG A 94 -19.31 -8.12 -8.43
N PHE A 95 -19.29 -7.27 -7.42
CA PHE A 95 -20.42 -7.04 -6.53
C PHE A 95 -21.59 -6.39 -7.27
N GLY A 96 -21.33 -5.34 -8.05
CA GLY A 96 -22.35 -4.62 -8.81
C GLY A 96 -22.99 -5.48 -9.91
N ASN A 97 -22.22 -6.34 -10.57
CA ASN A 97 -22.73 -7.21 -11.63
C ASN A 97 -23.19 -8.58 -11.13
N SER A 98 -23.20 -8.81 -9.83
CA SER A 98 -23.54 -10.13 -9.23
C SER A 98 -22.81 -11.30 -9.88
N SER A 99 -21.57 -11.04 -10.36
CA SER A 99 -20.79 -12.02 -11.14
C SER A 99 -20.22 -13.10 -10.23
N PRO A 100 -20.62 -14.36 -10.37
CA PRO A 100 -20.07 -15.48 -9.62
C PRO A 100 -18.69 -15.94 -10.11
N GLU A 101 -18.24 -15.41 -11.26
CA GLU A 101 -17.00 -15.86 -11.88
C GLU A 101 -15.80 -15.63 -10.97
N ARG A 102 -15.06 -16.69 -10.73
CA ARG A 102 -13.76 -16.60 -10.07
C ARG A 102 -12.74 -15.92 -11.00
N PHE A 103 -11.81 -15.20 -10.41
CA PHE A 103 -10.71 -14.61 -11.15
C PHE A 103 -9.94 -15.72 -11.90
N SER A 104 -9.82 -15.60 -13.23
CA SER A 104 -9.02 -16.58 -13.99
C SER A 104 -7.55 -16.44 -13.56
N LEU A 105 -6.84 -17.57 -13.44
CA LEU A 105 -5.41 -17.60 -13.07
C LEU A 105 -4.56 -16.72 -14.00
N ARG A 106 -4.94 -16.62 -15.28
CA ARG A 106 -4.25 -15.75 -16.25
C ARG A 106 -4.40 -14.26 -15.89
N ARG A 107 -5.61 -13.82 -15.53
CA ARG A 107 -5.85 -12.42 -15.10
C ARG A 107 -5.14 -12.12 -13.79
N LEU A 108 -5.22 -13.04 -12.83
CA LEU A 108 -4.50 -12.91 -11.56
C LEU A 108 -2.99 -12.81 -11.79
N GLY A 109 -2.41 -13.65 -12.65
CA GLY A 109 -0.99 -13.62 -13.02
C GLY A 109 -0.59 -12.27 -13.63
N LEU A 110 -1.42 -11.69 -14.51
CA LEU A 110 -1.18 -10.36 -15.07
C LEU A 110 -1.16 -9.27 -14.00
N PHE A 111 -2.13 -9.26 -13.08
CA PHE A 111 -2.16 -8.29 -11.98
C PHE A 111 -0.96 -8.43 -11.05
N LEU A 112 -0.61 -9.65 -10.69
CA LEU A 112 0.57 -9.91 -9.84
C LEU A 112 1.87 -9.51 -10.55
N SER A 113 1.99 -9.70 -11.87
CA SER A 113 3.18 -9.26 -12.60
C SER A 113 3.31 -7.74 -12.64
N VAL A 114 2.21 -6.99 -12.79
CA VAL A 114 2.22 -5.52 -12.71
C VAL A 114 2.68 -5.06 -11.32
N ILE A 115 2.13 -5.66 -10.26
CA ILE A 115 2.53 -5.36 -8.89
C ILE A 115 4.01 -5.67 -8.67
N ALA A 116 4.48 -6.85 -9.15
CA ALA A 116 5.88 -7.26 -8.99
C ALA A 116 6.84 -6.31 -9.72
N VAL A 117 6.53 -5.88 -10.96
CA VAL A 117 7.32 -4.91 -11.71
C VAL A 117 7.37 -3.56 -10.99
N ALA A 118 6.23 -3.04 -10.55
CA ALA A 118 6.17 -1.77 -9.84
C ALA A 118 6.93 -1.82 -8.50
N CYS A 119 6.83 -2.93 -7.76
CA CYS A 119 7.61 -3.13 -6.55
C CYS A 119 9.12 -3.23 -6.84
N ALA A 120 9.52 -3.91 -7.91
CA ALA A 120 10.91 -3.97 -8.32
C ALA A 120 11.47 -2.58 -8.66
N LEU A 121 10.69 -1.76 -9.37
CA LEU A 121 11.04 -0.36 -9.66
C LEU A 121 11.11 0.50 -8.39
N ALA A 122 10.23 0.27 -7.41
CA ALA A 122 10.28 0.96 -6.14
C ALA A 122 11.53 0.58 -5.32
N VAL A 123 11.87 -0.71 -5.26
CA VAL A 123 13.07 -1.20 -4.55
C VAL A 123 14.36 -0.75 -5.24
N SER A 124 14.36 -0.65 -6.56
CA SER A 124 15.52 -0.17 -7.34
C SER A 124 15.68 1.37 -7.33
N ASN A 125 14.78 2.10 -6.67
CA ASN A 125 14.83 3.57 -6.64
C ASN A 125 16.19 4.17 -6.24
N PRO A 126 16.98 3.60 -5.31
CA PRO A 126 18.31 4.13 -4.98
C PRO A 126 19.28 4.22 -6.17
N TRP A 127 19.04 3.48 -7.24
CA TRP A 127 19.91 3.48 -8.44
C TRP A 127 19.47 4.50 -9.50
N HIS A 128 18.20 4.86 -9.54
CA HIS A 128 17.67 5.71 -10.62
C HIS A 128 16.95 6.98 -10.13
N GLY A 129 16.51 7.05 -8.87
CA GLY A 129 15.85 8.22 -8.30
C GLY A 129 14.51 8.62 -8.95
N LEU A 130 13.90 7.73 -9.74
CA LEU A 130 12.71 8.06 -10.52
C LEU A 130 11.41 8.05 -9.71
N LEU A 131 11.39 7.39 -8.55
CA LEU A 131 10.23 7.32 -7.67
C LEU A 131 10.29 8.39 -6.59
N TYR A 132 11.40 8.42 -5.85
CA TYR A 132 11.74 9.41 -4.84
C TYR A 132 13.06 10.04 -5.18
N GLY A 133 13.06 11.35 -5.39
CA GLY A 133 14.23 12.12 -5.73
C GLY A 133 15.15 12.40 -4.54
N PRO A 134 16.30 13.04 -4.77
CA PRO A 134 17.34 13.27 -3.78
C PRO A 134 16.93 14.29 -2.69
N GLU A 135 15.93 15.12 -2.94
CA GLU A 135 15.43 16.12 -1.98
C GLU A 135 14.45 15.53 -0.95
N THR A 136 14.16 14.21 -1.03
CA THR A 136 13.32 13.52 -0.04
C THR A 136 13.98 13.57 1.34
N ALA A 137 13.37 14.32 2.26
CA ALA A 137 13.93 14.59 3.59
C ALA A 137 12.83 14.69 4.66
N PRO A 138 13.16 14.52 5.95
CA PRO A 138 12.22 14.79 7.04
C PRO A 138 11.76 16.25 7.04
N ALA A 139 10.49 16.50 7.34
CA ALA A 139 9.88 17.82 7.42
C ALA A 139 10.45 18.71 8.54
N GLY A 140 11.33 18.19 9.38
CA GLY A 140 11.97 18.89 10.49
C GLY A 140 12.89 17.97 11.30
N ASN A 141 13.57 18.56 12.28
CA ASN A 141 14.53 17.86 13.15
C ASN A 141 13.87 17.30 14.44
N VAL A 142 12.55 17.04 14.42
CA VAL A 142 11.84 16.48 15.57
C VAL A 142 11.71 14.96 15.43
N PRO A 143 11.78 14.21 16.53
CA PRO A 143 11.51 12.77 16.52
C PRO A 143 10.11 12.50 15.93
N GLY A 144 10.02 11.53 15.01
CA GLY A 144 8.74 11.20 14.36
C GLY A 144 8.35 12.12 13.20
N ALA A 145 9.18 13.10 12.80
CA ALA A 145 8.90 13.96 11.64
C ALA A 145 8.57 13.12 10.39
N GLN A 146 7.50 13.52 9.70
CA GLN A 146 7.11 12.91 8.42
C GLN A 146 8.16 13.20 7.35
N LEU A 147 8.26 12.29 6.36
CA LEU A 147 9.05 12.58 5.16
C LEU A 147 8.27 13.50 4.23
N VAL A 148 8.94 14.51 3.72
CA VAL A 148 8.52 15.26 2.53
C VAL A 148 9.18 14.60 1.33
N TYR A 149 8.37 14.00 0.48
CA TYR A 149 8.84 13.27 -0.68
C TYR A 149 9.04 14.19 -1.87
N ASP A 150 10.23 14.15 -2.44
CA ASP A 150 10.49 14.65 -3.77
C ASP A 150 10.02 13.59 -4.77
N HIS A 151 8.86 13.81 -5.39
CA HIS A 151 8.21 12.84 -6.24
C HIS A 151 8.79 12.86 -7.66
N GLY A 152 9.44 11.77 -8.06
CA GLY A 152 9.93 11.58 -9.41
C GLY A 152 8.84 11.18 -10.42
N PRO A 153 9.19 11.13 -11.73
CA PRO A 153 8.22 10.85 -12.80
C PRO A 153 7.51 9.49 -12.67
N LEU A 154 8.16 8.50 -12.11
CA LEU A 154 7.59 7.17 -11.90
C LEU A 154 6.46 7.18 -10.86
N PHE A 155 6.56 8.05 -9.85
CA PHE A 155 5.48 8.25 -8.89
C PHE A 155 4.20 8.72 -9.59
N TYR A 156 4.29 9.72 -10.46
CA TYR A 156 3.12 10.23 -11.20
C TYR A 156 2.54 9.20 -12.15
N LEU A 157 3.38 8.39 -12.79
CA LEU A 157 2.93 7.28 -13.63
C LEU A 157 2.13 6.26 -12.82
N PHE A 158 2.63 5.87 -11.64
CA PHE A 158 1.91 4.95 -10.76
C PHE A 158 0.63 5.58 -10.20
N ALA A 159 0.67 6.84 -9.80
CA ALA A 159 -0.51 7.56 -9.34
C ALA A 159 -1.60 7.58 -10.44
N ALA A 160 -1.24 7.96 -11.68
CA ALA A 160 -2.17 7.96 -12.80
C ALA A 160 -2.77 6.57 -13.04
N PHE A 161 -1.94 5.53 -13.03
CA PHE A 161 -2.39 4.13 -13.15
C PHE A 161 -3.41 3.76 -12.06
N LEU A 162 -3.14 4.09 -10.80
CA LEU A 162 -4.04 3.81 -9.68
C LEU A 162 -5.36 4.59 -9.78
N TYR A 163 -5.30 5.86 -10.21
CA TYR A 163 -6.52 6.65 -10.43
C TYR A 163 -7.42 6.08 -11.52
N VAL A 164 -6.86 5.46 -12.57
CA VAL A 164 -7.65 4.74 -13.57
C VAL A 164 -8.46 3.61 -12.93
N PHE A 165 -7.86 2.82 -12.03
CA PHE A 165 -8.59 1.76 -11.32
C PHE A 165 -9.67 2.32 -10.40
N ILE A 166 -9.35 3.37 -9.63
CA ILE A 166 -10.33 4.02 -8.74
C ILE A 166 -11.52 4.54 -9.55
N SER A 167 -11.25 5.26 -10.64
CA SER A 167 -12.29 5.80 -11.52
C SER A 167 -13.15 4.70 -12.14
N PHE A 168 -12.51 3.62 -12.61
CA PHE A 168 -13.23 2.47 -13.14
C PHE A 168 -14.16 1.83 -12.09
N GLY A 169 -13.70 1.68 -10.85
CA GLY A 169 -14.51 1.12 -9.77
C GLY A 169 -15.69 2.00 -9.34
N VAL A 170 -15.60 3.33 -9.55
CA VAL A 170 -16.67 4.28 -9.20
C VAL A 170 -17.75 4.36 -10.29
N VAL A 171 -17.38 4.16 -11.56
CA VAL A 171 -18.29 4.31 -12.72
C VAL A 171 -19.08 3.02 -13.01
N MET A 172 -18.62 1.86 -12.51
CA MET A 172 -19.24 0.55 -12.69
C MET A 172 -20.28 0.24 -11.60
#